data_31afc6e345f5e5829471a74b15818886
#
_entry.id   31afc6e345f5e5829471a74b15818886
#
_cell.length_a   1.000
_cell.length_b   1.000
_cell.length_c   1.000
_cell.angle_alpha   90.00
_cell.angle_beta   90.00
_cell.angle_gamma   90.00
#
_symmetry.space_group_name_H-M   'P 1'
#
loop_
_entity.id
_entity.type
_entity.pdbx_description
1 polymer ?
#
loop_
_entity_poly.entity_id
_entity_poly.type
_entity_poly.pdbx_seq_one_letter_code
_entity_poly.pdbx_strand_id
1 'polypeptide(L)'
;MSSLRVGSLLSLFIFCPLLNAHEFNPAHLVIDETAENTYQINWMYPVKNIGPRAEIIFPDTCSSEAQSPYQQGKYLVEKIDLLCGESLKGQIIEVTNLSVLTDALVTITHLNNDVFEGLMNLKESKLLVPIKQQSFPSSYFTLGVDHLISGIDHILFILGLLFLVTGIVNMIKTITAFTIAHSITLGLSVLDLISLPRATVEAVIALTIVFLALEISENKQYKSAPWLIAFGFGLLHGLGFANALTGIGIANEQLLLSLLFFNLGIEAGQLLMIPIFGAFIWLAYKF
;
A
#
# COMPACT_ATOMS: atom_id res chain seq x y z
N MET A 1 39.40 6.60 -20.63
CA MET A 1 38.01 7.06 -20.45
C MET A 1 37.19 6.21 -19.45
N SER A 2 37.78 5.25 -18.73
CA SER A 2 37.09 4.36 -17.77
C SER A 2 37.12 4.84 -16.30
N SER A 3 38.08 5.64 -15.89
CA SER A 3 38.21 6.08 -14.50
C SER A 3 37.27 7.23 -14.07
N LEU A 4 36.81 8.05 -15.04
CA LEU A 4 35.83 9.11 -14.73
C LEU A 4 34.41 8.58 -14.45
N ARG A 5 34.06 7.43 -15.05
CA ARG A 5 32.71 6.81 -14.88
C ARG A 5 32.54 6.15 -13.51
N VAL A 6 33.60 5.62 -12.94
CA VAL A 6 33.56 4.97 -11.61
C VAL A 6 33.46 6.03 -10.50
N GLY A 7 34.13 7.18 -10.66
CA GLY A 7 34.05 8.30 -9.70
C GLY A 7 32.64 8.92 -9.60
N SER A 8 31.92 9.04 -10.75
CA SER A 8 30.54 9.56 -10.75
C SER A 8 29.54 8.60 -10.12
N LEU A 9 29.76 7.29 -10.22
CA LEU A 9 28.91 6.28 -9.58
C LEU A 9 29.15 6.23 -8.06
N LEU A 10 30.39 6.39 -7.59
CA LEU A 10 30.70 6.45 -6.16
C LEU A 10 30.13 7.70 -5.50
N SER A 11 30.09 8.85 -6.19
CA SER A 11 29.51 10.08 -5.65
C SER A 11 27.97 9.98 -5.49
N LEU A 12 27.29 9.19 -6.30
CA LEU A 12 25.84 8.92 -6.12
C LEU A 12 25.53 8.13 -4.84
N PHE A 13 26.43 7.22 -4.44
CA PHE A 13 26.27 6.44 -3.20
C PHE A 13 26.49 7.25 -1.92
N ILE A 14 27.23 8.34 -1.96
CA ILE A 14 27.51 9.21 -0.79
C ILE A 14 26.29 10.11 -0.46
N PHE A 15 25.40 10.36 -1.43
CA PHE A 15 24.16 11.13 -1.21
C PHE A 15 22.94 10.27 -0.82
N CYS A 16 23.11 8.95 -0.69
CA CYS A 16 22.03 8.00 -0.39
C CYS A 16 21.54 7.94 1.09
N PRO A 17 22.20 8.52 2.13
CA PRO A 17 21.70 8.39 3.50
C PRO A 17 20.50 9.29 3.85
N LEU A 18 19.99 10.10 2.91
CA LEU A 18 18.88 11.03 3.19
C LEU A 18 17.56 10.70 2.48
N LEU A 19 17.53 9.66 1.65
CA LEU A 19 16.29 9.14 1.10
C LEU A 19 15.72 8.11 2.09
N ASN A 20 15.08 8.60 3.15
CA ASN A 20 14.07 7.78 3.82
C ASN A 20 13.02 7.46 2.78
N ALA A 21 13.02 6.24 2.25
CA ALA A 21 11.89 5.74 1.49
C ALA A 21 10.69 5.84 2.45
N HIS A 22 9.78 6.76 2.16
CA HIS A 22 8.60 6.97 2.99
C HIS A 22 7.76 5.70 2.88
N GLU A 23 7.72 4.99 3.98
CA GLU A 23 6.99 3.75 4.13
C GLU A 23 5.50 4.06 4.10
N PHE A 24 4.79 3.55 3.10
CA PHE A 24 3.34 3.56 3.10
C PHE A 24 2.85 2.56 4.17
N ASN A 25 2.45 3.08 5.33
CA ASN A 25 1.84 2.30 6.39
C ASN A 25 0.48 2.91 6.68
N PRO A 26 -0.62 2.30 6.20
CA PRO A 26 -1.94 2.76 6.54
C PRO A 26 -2.20 2.60 8.04
N ALA A 27 -2.99 3.49 8.61
CA ALA A 27 -3.63 3.28 9.88
C ALA A 27 -4.82 2.33 9.70
N HIS A 28 -5.23 1.65 10.77
CA HIS A 28 -6.35 0.72 10.73
C HIS A 28 -7.33 1.05 11.85
N LEU A 29 -8.58 1.25 11.47
CA LEU A 29 -9.71 1.42 12.37
C LEU A 29 -10.64 0.22 12.23
N VAL A 30 -10.55 -0.71 13.17
CA VAL A 30 -11.41 -1.90 13.20
C VAL A 30 -12.49 -1.67 14.25
N ILE A 31 -13.74 -1.77 13.85
CA ILE A 31 -14.93 -1.57 14.68
C ILE A 31 -15.77 -2.84 14.62
N ASP A 32 -15.87 -3.54 15.73
CA ASP A 32 -16.66 -4.77 15.84
C ASP A 32 -17.87 -4.54 16.73
N GLU A 33 -19.08 -4.71 16.18
CA GLU A 33 -20.32 -4.64 16.95
C GLU A 33 -20.49 -5.92 17.78
N THR A 34 -20.36 -5.78 19.10
CA THR A 34 -20.39 -6.91 20.05
C THR A 34 -21.79 -7.15 20.64
N ALA A 35 -22.59 -6.08 20.75
CA ALA A 35 -23.99 -6.11 21.13
C ALA A 35 -24.71 -4.96 20.42
N GLU A 36 -26.04 -4.88 20.50
CA GLU A 36 -26.82 -3.79 19.90
C GLU A 36 -26.29 -2.43 20.35
N ASN A 37 -25.84 -1.62 19.38
CA ASN A 37 -25.23 -0.29 19.57
C ASN A 37 -23.98 -0.27 20.48
N THR A 38 -23.35 -1.41 20.70
CA THR A 38 -22.12 -1.55 21.50
C THR A 38 -21.00 -2.06 20.63
N TYR A 39 -19.89 -1.35 20.60
CA TYR A 39 -18.79 -1.63 19.68
C TYR A 39 -17.47 -1.74 20.43
N GLN A 40 -16.62 -2.67 20.02
CA GLN A 40 -15.21 -2.72 20.37
C GLN A 40 -14.38 -2.20 19.21
N ILE A 41 -13.48 -1.29 19.52
CA ILE A 41 -12.68 -0.60 18.50
C ILE A 41 -11.21 -0.87 18.76
N ASN A 42 -10.49 -1.25 17.70
CA ASN A 42 -9.05 -1.32 17.68
C ASN A 42 -8.53 -0.24 16.72
N TRP A 43 -7.94 0.82 17.27
CA TRP A 43 -7.29 1.87 16.52
C TRP A 43 -5.80 1.62 16.46
N MET A 44 -5.28 1.30 15.28
CA MET A 44 -3.86 1.01 15.04
C MET A 44 -3.26 2.11 14.18
N TYR A 45 -2.37 2.92 14.77
CA TYR A 45 -1.72 4.04 14.10
C TYR A 45 -0.21 3.82 14.02
N PRO A 46 0.45 4.06 12.85
CA PRO A 46 1.89 3.83 12.68
C PRO A 46 2.73 4.72 13.62
N VAL A 47 3.65 4.12 14.38
CA VAL A 47 4.50 4.84 15.35
C VAL A 47 5.44 5.85 14.70
N LYS A 48 5.85 5.61 13.45
CA LYS A 48 6.84 6.45 12.73
C LYS A 48 6.25 7.65 12.01
N ASN A 49 4.95 7.89 12.14
CA ASN A 49 4.35 9.04 11.48
C ASN A 49 4.78 10.35 12.13
N ILE A 50 5.16 11.31 11.29
CA ILE A 50 5.55 12.65 11.72
C ILE A 50 4.27 13.49 11.83
N GLY A 51 4.00 14.05 12.99
CA GLY A 51 2.86 14.93 13.22
C GLY A 51 2.12 14.64 14.53
N PRO A 52 1.06 15.39 14.83
CA PRO A 52 0.18 15.10 15.94
C PRO A 52 -0.48 13.72 15.73
N ARG A 53 -0.81 13.07 16.83
CA ARG A 53 -1.51 11.78 16.79
C ARG A 53 -2.87 11.95 16.15
N ALA A 54 -3.24 11.04 15.24
CA ALA A 54 -4.57 11.01 14.69
C ALA A 54 -5.59 10.56 15.76
N GLU A 55 -6.71 11.28 15.84
CA GLU A 55 -7.78 11.07 16.80
C GLU A 55 -9.08 10.74 16.06
N ILE A 56 -9.86 9.83 16.64
CA ILE A 56 -11.17 9.45 16.11
C ILE A 56 -12.23 10.27 16.80
N ILE A 57 -13.12 10.86 16.01
CA ILE A 57 -14.31 11.56 16.48
C ILE A 57 -15.52 10.69 16.13
N PHE A 58 -16.21 10.25 17.17
CA PHE A 58 -17.46 9.50 17.04
C PHE A 58 -18.66 10.43 17.05
N PRO A 59 -19.85 9.97 16.61
CA PRO A 59 -21.10 10.72 16.72
C PRO A 59 -21.39 11.15 18.17
N ASP A 60 -22.04 12.30 18.34
CA ASP A 60 -22.38 12.84 19.65
C ASP A 60 -23.33 11.93 20.48
N THR A 61 -24.01 11.00 19.80
CA THR A 61 -24.87 9.98 20.42
C THR A 61 -24.09 8.85 21.08
N CYS A 62 -22.77 8.83 20.91
CA CYS A 62 -21.90 7.77 21.42
C CYS A 62 -21.04 8.28 22.59
N SER A 63 -20.82 7.39 23.57
CA SER A 63 -19.84 7.57 24.63
C SER A 63 -18.70 6.57 24.46
N SER A 64 -17.46 7.03 24.54
CA SER A 64 -16.28 6.20 24.35
C SER A 64 -15.45 6.13 25.62
N GLU A 65 -14.94 4.94 25.94
CA GLU A 65 -13.95 4.70 26.98
C GLU A 65 -12.70 4.09 26.37
N ALA A 66 -11.62 4.87 26.33
CA ALA A 66 -10.36 4.46 25.71
C ALA A 66 -9.40 3.86 26.75
N GLN A 67 -8.79 2.74 26.43
CA GLN A 67 -7.75 2.13 27.22
C GLN A 67 -6.40 2.79 26.90
N SER A 68 -5.45 2.69 27.83
CA SER A 68 -4.09 3.20 27.59
C SER A 68 -3.48 2.54 26.36
N PRO A 69 -2.98 3.33 25.38
CA PRO A 69 -2.41 2.78 24.17
C PRO A 69 -1.12 2.01 24.45
N TYR A 70 -0.90 0.94 23.70
CA TYR A 70 0.30 0.11 23.78
C TYR A 70 0.92 -0.10 22.40
N GLN A 71 2.22 -0.36 22.36
CA GLN A 71 2.89 -0.60 21.10
C GLN A 71 2.85 -2.08 20.73
N GLN A 72 2.39 -2.37 19.51
CA GLN A 72 2.41 -3.68 18.91
C GLN A 72 3.13 -3.63 17.54
N GLY A 73 4.35 -4.09 17.50
CA GLY A 73 5.19 -3.99 16.31
C GLY A 73 5.42 -2.54 15.90
N LYS A 74 4.97 -2.17 14.70
CA LYS A 74 5.10 -0.82 14.14
C LYS A 74 3.89 0.09 14.44
N TYR A 75 2.87 -0.43 15.09
CA TYR A 75 1.65 0.30 15.42
C TYR A 75 1.57 0.66 16.90
N LEU A 76 1.02 1.82 17.17
CA LEU A 76 0.44 2.17 18.45
C LEU A 76 -1.03 1.72 18.41
N VAL A 77 -1.41 0.81 19.29
CA VAL A 77 -2.76 0.24 19.34
C VAL A 77 -3.51 0.83 20.52
N GLU A 78 -4.68 1.34 20.27
CA GLU A 78 -5.61 1.84 21.26
C GLU A 78 -6.92 1.05 21.16
N LYS A 79 -7.35 0.48 22.27
CA LYS A 79 -8.64 -0.18 22.39
C LYS A 79 -9.65 0.78 22.98
N ILE A 80 -10.81 0.88 22.33
CA ILE A 80 -11.88 1.79 22.74
C ILE A 80 -13.17 0.99 22.81
N ASP A 81 -13.83 1.05 23.95
CA ASP A 81 -15.19 0.55 24.10
C ASP A 81 -16.16 1.70 23.81
N LEU A 82 -17.07 1.50 22.86
CA LEU A 82 -18.00 2.53 22.38
C LEU A 82 -19.43 2.08 22.61
N LEU A 83 -20.21 2.92 23.30
CA LEU A 83 -21.64 2.73 23.50
C LEU A 83 -22.40 3.87 22.85
N CYS A 84 -23.30 3.55 21.92
CA CYS A 84 -24.09 4.54 21.19
C CYS A 84 -25.58 4.47 21.56
N GLY A 85 -26.25 5.62 21.53
CA GLY A 85 -27.70 5.68 21.68
C GLY A 85 -28.49 5.10 20.50
N GLU A 86 -27.81 5.04 19.33
CA GLU A 86 -28.35 4.49 18.08
C GLU A 86 -27.24 3.84 17.25
N SER A 87 -27.64 3.05 16.22
CA SER A 87 -26.67 2.36 15.38
C SER A 87 -25.72 3.32 14.67
N LEU A 88 -24.45 2.91 14.47
CA LEU A 88 -23.50 3.63 13.66
C LEU A 88 -23.90 3.69 12.17
N LYS A 89 -24.82 2.85 11.70
CA LYS A 89 -25.34 2.88 10.32
C LYS A 89 -26.01 4.22 10.04
N GLY A 90 -25.56 4.91 9.01
CA GLY A 90 -26.03 6.25 8.63
C GLY A 90 -25.34 7.38 9.40
N GLN A 91 -24.45 7.08 10.33
CA GLN A 91 -23.68 8.06 11.09
C GLN A 91 -22.32 8.34 10.45
N ILE A 92 -21.70 9.46 10.81
CA ILE A 92 -20.40 9.88 10.32
C ILE A 92 -19.35 9.64 11.40
N ILE A 93 -18.27 8.94 11.03
CA ILE A 93 -17.05 8.81 11.82
C ILE A 93 -16.01 9.73 11.18
N GLU A 94 -15.28 10.49 11.98
CA GLU A 94 -14.22 11.37 11.49
C GLU A 94 -12.89 11.01 12.13
N VAL A 95 -11.80 11.06 11.34
CA VAL A 95 -10.43 10.95 11.86
C VAL A 95 -9.71 12.26 11.61
N THR A 96 -9.27 12.91 12.67
CA THR A 96 -8.50 14.15 12.59
C THR A 96 -7.00 13.90 12.68
N ASN A 97 -6.20 14.86 12.25
CA ASN A 97 -4.73 14.81 12.30
C ASN A 97 -4.09 13.63 11.53
N LEU A 98 -4.77 13.10 10.49
CA LEU A 98 -4.13 12.15 9.58
C LEU A 98 -2.92 12.81 8.90
N SER A 99 -1.80 12.10 8.86
CA SER A 99 -0.62 12.54 8.11
C SER A 99 -0.87 12.46 6.61
N VAL A 100 -0.22 13.33 5.83
CA VAL A 100 -0.29 13.33 4.34
C VAL A 100 0.08 11.97 3.73
N LEU A 101 0.89 11.18 4.45
CA LEU A 101 1.42 9.88 4.01
C LEU A 101 0.70 8.70 4.66
N THR A 102 -0.43 8.93 5.35
CA THR A 102 -1.13 7.89 6.09
C THR A 102 -2.61 7.92 5.77
N ASP A 103 -3.04 6.95 5.01
CA ASP A 103 -4.47 6.65 4.88
C ASP A 103 -4.92 5.80 6.06
N ALA A 104 -6.20 5.88 6.42
CA ALA A 104 -6.81 5.03 7.43
C ALA A 104 -7.83 4.09 6.78
N LEU A 105 -7.52 2.80 6.80
CA LEU A 105 -8.44 1.76 6.40
C LEU A 105 -9.41 1.49 7.55
N VAL A 106 -10.69 1.57 7.26
CA VAL A 106 -11.78 1.34 8.21
C VAL A 106 -12.47 0.03 7.90
N THR A 107 -12.61 -0.83 8.89
CA THR A 107 -13.38 -2.06 8.80
C THR A 107 -14.43 -2.04 9.91
N ILE A 108 -15.71 -2.17 9.55
CA ILE A 108 -16.82 -2.24 10.51
C ILE A 108 -17.52 -3.57 10.34
N THR A 109 -17.51 -4.39 11.38
CA THR A 109 -18.23 -5.67 11.42
C THR A 109 -19.49 -5.51 12.26
N HIS A 110 -20.66 -5.75 11.67
CA HIS A 110 -21.94 -5.71 12.34
C HIS A 110 -22.32 -7.07 12.96
N LEU A 111 -23.29 -7.08 13.89
CA LEU A 111 -23.78 -8.29 14.57
C LEU A 111 -24.26 -9.40 13.61
N ASN A 112 -24.76 -9.04 12.43
CA ASN A 112 -25.17 -9.97 11.40
C ASN A 112 -24.03 -10.48 10.52
N ASN A 113 -22.77 -10.24 10.90
CA ASN A 113 -21.54 -10.49 10.14
C ASN A 113 -21.43 -9.70 8.82
N ASP A 114 -22.26 -8.68 8.62
CA ASP A 114 -22.04 -7.73 7.53
C ASP A 114 -20.76 -6.91 7.80
N VAL A 115 -19.84 -6.91 6.84
CA VAL A 115 -18.61 -6.14 6.92
C VAL A 115 -18.68 -4.99 5.95
N PHE A 116 -18.37 -3.81 6.45
CA PHE A 116 -18.16 -2.60 5.66
C PHE A 116 -16.68 -2.21 5.69
N GLU A 117 -16.14 -1.86 4.55
CA GLU A 117 -14.78 -1.34 4.41
C GLU A 117 -14.83 0.06 3.82
N GLY A 118 -14.05 0.96 4.40
CA GLY A 118 -13.91 2.35 3.98
C GLY A 118 -12.47 2.80 4.02
N LEU A 119 -12.16 3.87 3.32
CA LEU A 119 -10.85 4.52 3.33
C LEU A 119 -11.03 5.99 3.72
N MET A 120 -10.23 6.44 4.67
CA MET A 120 -10.13 7.85 5.03
C MET A 120 -8.70 8.34 4.75
N ASN A 121 -8.59 9.58 4.31
CA ASN A 121 -7.32 10.24 4.07
C ASN A 121 -7.42 11.73 4.47
N LEU A 122 -6.34 12.48 4.30
CA LEU A 122 -6.31 13.89 4.67
C LEU A 122 -7.39 14.75 3.97
N LYS A 123 -7.82 14.37 2.75
CA LYS A 123 -8.85 15.10 1.97
C LYS A 123 -10.26 14.64 2.35
N GLU A 124 -10.42 13.37 2.64
CA GLU A 124 -11.68 12.72 3.00
C GLU A 124 -11.52 12.10 4.39
N SER A 125 -11.51 12.97 5.41
CA SER A 125 -11.36 12.57 6.81
C SER A 125 -12.65 12.08 7.46
N LYS A 126 -13.79 12.18 6.74
CA LYS A 126 -15.11 11.81 7.22
C LYS A 126 -15.63 10.61 6.45
N LEU A 127 -16.11 9.61 7.17
CA LEU A 127 -16.67 8.38 6.61
C LEU A 127 -18.13 8.25 7.03
N LEU A 128 -19.04 8.26 6.06
CA LEU A 128 -20.44 7.91 6.29
C LEU A 128 -20.57 6.38 6.32
N VAL A 129 -20.96 5.83 7.47
CA VAL A 129 -21.24 4.40 7.59
C VAL A 129 -22.53 4.06 6.82
N PRO A 130 -22.48 3.21 5.78
CA PRO A 130 -23.66 2.98 4.94
C PRO A 130 -24.75 2.23 5.70
N ILE A 131 -26.02 2.58 5.43
CA ILE A 131 -27.19 1.90 5.99
C ILE A 131 -27.35 0.52 5.36
N LYS A 132 -26.97 0.37 4.08
CA LYS A 132 -27.01 -0.89 3.34
C LYS A 132 -25.59 -1.36 3.05
N GLN A 133 -25.38 -2.67 3.18
CA GLN A 133 -24.10 -3.29 2.84
C GLN A 133 -23.65 -2.87 1.43
N GLN A 134 -22.48 -2.28 1.34
CA GLN A 134 -21.74 -2.18 0.09
C GLN A 134 -20.79 -3.38 0.05
N SER A 135 -21.16 -4.39 -0.71
CA SER A 135 -20.49 -5.71 -0.75
C SER A 135 -19.15 -5.71 -1.52
N PHE A 136 -18.49 -4.58 -1.69
CA PHE A 136 -17.35 -4.50 -2.61
C PHE A 136 -16.10 -3.92 -1.94
N PRO A 137 -14.94 -4.59 -2.00
CA PRO A 137 -13.69 -4.13 -1.41
C PRO A 137 -13.03 -3.02 -2.23
N SER A 138 -13.81 -1.98 -2.63
CA SER A 138 -13.33 -0.85 -3.44
C SER A 138 -12.21 -0.06 -2.75
N SER A 139 -12.22 -0.03 -1.42
CA SER A 139 -11.18 0.62 -0.62
C SER A 139 -9.80 0.00 -0.84
N TYR A 140 -9.73 -1.33 -0.99
CA TYR A 140 -8.46 -2.00 -1.29
C TYR A 140 -7.94 -1.70 -2.69
N PHE A 141 -8.84 -1.48 -3.66
CA PHE A 141 -8.43 -1.04 -4.99
C PHE A 141 -7.75 0.34 -4.92
N THR A 142 -8.38 1.30 -4.23
CA THR A 142 -7.80 2.63 -4.03
C THR A 142 -6.48 2.54 -3.27
N LEU A 143 -6.43 1.73 -2.21
CA LEU A 143 -5.22 1.49 -1.44
C LEU A 143 -4.08 0.92 -2.31
N GLY A 144 -4.40 0.05 -3.28
CA GLY A 144 -3.43 -0.48 -4.24
C GLY A 144 -2.88 0.59 -5.20
N VAL A 145 -3.74 1.49 -5.68
CA VAL A 145 -3.33 2.63 -6.49
C VAL A 145 -2.43 3.58 -5.68
N ASP A 146 -2.82 3.90 -4.45
CA ASP A 146 -2.07 4.82 -3.57
C ASP A 146 -0.72 4.22 -3.15
N HIS A 147 -0.68 2.91 -2.88
CA HIS A 147 0.57 2.18 -2.62
C HIS A 147 1.54 2.29 -3.80
N LEU A 148 1.05 2.13 -5.03
CA LEU A 148 1.87 2.26 -6.23
C LEU A 148 2.41 3.68 -6.40
N ILE A 149 1.54 4.69 -6.27
CA ILE A 149 1.90 6.10 -6.52
C ILE A 149 2.85 6.62 -5.42
N SER A 150 2.69 6.17 -4.20
CA SER A 150 3.56 6.53 -3.08
C SER A 150 4.88 5.76 -3.05
N GLY A 151 4.93 4.58 -3.68
CA GLY A 151 6.12 3.73 -3.76
C GLY A 151 7.11 4.20 -4.82
N ILE A 152 8.17 4.91 -4.42
CA ILE A 152 9.21 5.40 -5.35
C ILE A 152 9.89 4.25 -6.11
N ASP A 153 10.03 3.09 -5.52
CA ASP A 153 10.55 1.86 -6.10
C ASP A 153 9.68 1.36 -7.24
N HIS A 154 8.37 1.35 -7.08
CA HIS A 154 7.42 1.00 -8.13
C HIS A 154 7.46 2.00 -9.30
N ILE A 155 7.52 3.30 -8.99
CA ILE A 155 7.64 4.36 -10.00
C ILE A 155 8.92 4.21 -10.82
N LEU A 156 10.06 4.01 -10.16
CA LEU A 156 11.35 3.80 -10.80
C LEU A 156 11.38 2.51 -11.63
N PHE A 157 10.74 1.45 -11.14
CA PHE A 157 10.59 0.20 -11.86
C PHE A 157 9.81 0.37 -13.17
N ILE A 158 8.61 1.03 -13.12
CA ILE A 158 7.81 1.31 -14.33
C ILE A 158 8.61 2.16 -15.32
N LEU A 159 9.28 3.20 -14.82
CA LEU A 159 10.12 4.05 -15.67
C LEU A 159 11.24 3.25 -16.35
N GLY A 160 11.90 2.36 -15.59
CA GLY A 160 12.91 1.46 -16.14
C GLY A 160 12.36 0.51 -17.22
N LEU A 161 11.17 -0.05 -17.00
CA LEU A 161 10.50 -0.91 -17.98
C LEU A 161 10.19 -0.18 -19.29
N LEU A 162 9.84 1.10 -19.25
CA LEU A 162 9.59 1.90 -20.46
C LEU A 162 10.83 2.02 -21.36
N PHE A 163 12.02 1.98 -20.78
CA PHE A 163 13.27 1.98 -21.57
C PHE A 163 13.70 0.58 -22.04
N LEU A 164 13.29 -0.46 -21.33
CA LEU A 164 13.74 -1.84 -21.60
C LEU A 164 12.78 -2.61 -22.50
N VAL A 165 11.47 -2.40 -22.37
CA VAL A 165 10.43 -3.19 -23.04
C VAL A 165 9.90 -2.46 -24.26
N THR A 166 9.95 -3.10 -25.41
CA THR A 166 9.42 -2.56 -26.66
C THR A 166 8.06 -3.17 -27.01
N GLY A 167 7.12 -2.28 -27.37
CA GLY A 167 5.77 -2.64 -27.79
C GLY A 167 4.78 -2.82 -26.65
N ILE A 168 3.56 -2.29 -26.86
CA ILE A 168 2.51 -2.21 -25.83
C ILE A 168 2.09 -3.59 -25.30
N VAL A 169 2.02 -4.59 -26.18
CA VAL A 169 1.62 -5.96 -25.78
C VAL A 169 2.65 -6.58 -24.82
N ASN A 170 3.95 -6.42 -25.13
CA ASN A 170 5.01 -6.89 -24.25
C ASN A 170 5.03 -6.12 -22.93
N MET A 171 4.73 -4.81 -22.94
CA MET A 171 4.63 -3.99 -21.76
C MET A 171 3.51 -4.48 -20.83
N ILE A 172 2.30 -4.65 -21.37
CA ILE A 172 1.16 -5.19 -20.60
C ILE A 172 1.51 -6.57 -20.03
N LYS A 173 2.03 -7.48 -20.86
CA LYS A 173 2.44 -8.81 -20.41
C LYS A 173 3.47 -8.76 -19.27
N THR A 174 4.40 -7.82 -19.33
CA THR A 174 5.46 -7.67 -18.33
C THR A 174 4.89 -7.13 -17.02
N ILE A 175 3.98 -6.16 -17.09
CA ILE A 175 3.28 -5.60 -15.92
C ILE A 175 2.40 -6.67 -15.25
N THR A 176 1.55 -7.35 -16.02
CA THR A 176 0.70 -8.41 -15.48
C THR A 176 1.52 -9.53 -14.84
N ALA A 177 2.66 -9.90 -15.44
CA ALA A 177 3.56 -10.91 -14.85
C ALA A 177 4.13 -10.44 -13.49
N PHE A 178 4.51 -9.17 -13.38
CA PHE A 178 4.92 -8.57 -12.10
C PHE A 178 3.78 -8.61 -11.08
N THR A 179 2.56 -8.16 -11.44
CA THR A 179 1.41 -8.12 -10.53
C THR A 179 1.00 -9.51 -10.05
N ILE A 180 1.01 -10.53 -10.92
CA ILE A 180 0.73 -11.91 -10.52
C ILE A 180 1.76 -12.41 -9.51
N ALA A 181 3.04 -12.20 -9.78
CA ALA A 181 4.12 -12.60 -8.87
C ALA A 181 4.03 -11.88 -7.51
N HIS A 182 3.78 -10.57 -7.54
CA HIS A 182 3.54 -9.74 -6.36
C HIS A 182 2.38 -10.28 -5.54
N SER A 183 1.25 -10.61 -6.18
CA SER A 183 0.07 -11.18 -5.52
C SER A 183 0.36 -12.49 -4.81
N ILE A 184 1.16 -13.37 -5.44
CA ILE A 184 1.54 -14.67 -4.86
C ILE A 184 2.31 -14.46 -3.56
N THR A 185 3.39 -13.68 -3.56
CA THR A 185 4.23 -13.50 -2.39
C THR A 185 3.58 -12.63 -1.32
N LEU A 186 2.79 -11.64 -1.70
CA LEU A 186 1.96 -10.87 -0.79
C LEU A 186 0.97 -11.80 -0.06
N GLY A 187 0.24 -12.64 -0.79
CA GLY A 187 -0.68 -13.61 -0.20
C GLY A 187 0.00 -14.60 0.74
N LEU A 188 1.13 -15.18 0.33
CA LEU A 188 1.91 -16.09 1.17
C LEU A 188 2.41 -15.42 2.46
N SER A 189 2.78 -14.15 2.38
CA SER A 189 3.28 -13.41 3.53
C SER A 189 2.15 -12.94 4.45
N VAL A 190 1.00 -12.55 3.93
CA VAL A 190 -0.19 -12.19 4.73
C VAL A 190 -0.75 -13.41 5.47
N LEU A 191 -0.65 -14.61 4.87
CA LEU A 191 -1.01 -15.88 5.51
C LEU A 191 0.08 -16.40 6.49
N ASP A 192 1.12 -15.60 6.75
CA ASP A 192 2.26 -15.92 7.62
C ASP A 192 3.03 -17.21 7.21
N LEU A 193 2.93 -17.60 5.93
CA LEU A 193 3.67 -18.74 5.39
C LEU A 193 5.11 -18.39 5.03
N ILE A 194 5.39 -17.10 4.76
CA ILE A 194 6.72 -16.56 4.49
C ILE A 194 6.87 -15.24 5.25
N SER A 195 7.89 -15.16 6.10
CA SER A 195 8.25 -13.94 6.81
C SER A 195 9.74 -13.64 6.64
N LEU A 196 10.06 -12.45 6.16
CA LEU A 196 11.44 -11.96 6.01
C LEU A 196 11.62 -10.62 6.74
N PRO A 197 12.83 -10.36 7.28
CA PRO A 197 13.11 -9.07 7.87
C PRO A 197 12.93 -7.96 6.84
N ARG A 198 12.16 -6.96 7.18
CA ARG A 198 11.78 -5.86 6.29
C ARG A 198 12.98 -5.16 5.65
N ALA A 199 13.99 -4.79 6.44
CA ALA A 199 15.20 -4.13 5.93
C ALA A 199 15.91 -4.97 4.85
N THR A 200 15.86 -6.30 4.94
CA THR A 200 16.40 -7.21 3.93
C THR A 200 15.60 -7.13 2.64
N VAL A 201 14.26 -7.12 2.73
CA VAL A 201 13.37 -7.05 1.56
C VAL A 201 13.55 -5.72 0.85
N GLU A 202 13.56 -4.59 1.57
CA GLU A 202 13.79 -3.25 1.02
C GLU A 202 15.15 -3.14 0.32
N ALA A 203 16.21 -3.68 0.90
CA ALA A 203 17.53 -3.70 0.28
C ALA A 203 17.54 -4.51 -1.03
N VAL A 204 16.86 -5.65 -1.07
CA VAL A 204 16.77 -6.48 -2.27
C VAL A 204 15.91 -5.79 -3.35
N ILE A 205 14.81 -5.13 -2.96
CA ILE A 205 13.99 -4.32 -3.88
C ILE A 205 14.85 -3.21 -4.52
N ALA A 206 15.63 -2.47 -3.70
CA ALA A 206 16.53 -1.45 -4.22
C ALA A 206 17.57 -2.04 -5.21
N LEU A 207 18.10 -3.23 -4.94
CA LEU A 207 19.01 -3.92 -5.85
C LEU A 207 18.33 -4.29 -7.18
N THR A 208 17.05 -4.64 -7.20
CA THR A 208 16.32 -4.89 -8.46
C THR A 208 16.26 -3.66 -9.36
N ILE A 209 16.09 -2.48 -8.77
CA ILE A 209 16.09 -1.20 -9.51
C ILE A 209 17.48 -0.89 -10.06
N VAL A 210 18.54 -1.09 -9.25
CA VAL A 210 19.93 -0.94 -9.72
C VAL A 210 20.24 -1.91 -10.86
N PHE A 211 19.81 -3.16 -10.75
CA PHE A 211 19.95 -4.14 -11.81
C PHE A 211 19.27 -3.66 -13.10
N LEU A 212 18.03 -3.18 -13.01
CA LEU A 212 17.29 -2.66 -14.17
C LEU A 212 18.01 -1.46 -14.82
N ALA A 213 18.55 -0.56 -14.01
CA ALA A 213 19.32 0.59 -14.49
C ALA A 213 20.63 0.17 -15.21
N LEU A 214 21.31 -0.85 -14.70
CA LEU A 214 22.49 -1.42 -15.36
C LEU A 214 22.16 -2.06 -16.71
N GLU A 215 21.07 -2.81 -16.77
CA GLU A 215 20.60 -3.43 -18.01
C GLU A 215 20.29 -2.38 -19.10
N ILE A 216 19.63 -1.30 -18.72
CA ILE A 216 19.36 -0.16 -19.62
C ILE A 216 20.68 0.47 -20.08
N SER A 217 21.66 0.66 -19.18
CA SER A 217 22.96 1.29 -19.49
C SER A 217 23.81 0.46 -20.46
N GLU A 218 23.70 -0.88 -20.41
CA GLU A 218 24.46 -1.76 -21.29
C GLU A 218 23.88 -1.89 -22.70
N ASN A 219 22.73 -1.25 -22.94
CA ASN A 219 22.02 -1.25 -24.23
C ASN A 219 21.80 -2.66 -24.81
N LYS A 220 21.66 -3.64 -23.93
CA LYS A 220 21.36 -5.02 -24.32
C LYS A 220 19.90 -5.07 -24.73
N GLN A 221 19.66 -5.16 -26.03
CA GLN A 221 18.32 -5.57 -26.50
C GLN A 221 18.06 -6.98 -25.98
N TYR A 222 17.23 -7.10 -24.95
CA TYR A 222 16.84 -8.39 -24.42
C TYR A 222 16.11 -9.20 -25.50
N LYS A 223 16.79 -10.20 -26.01
CA LYS A 223 16.17 -11.28 -26.80
C LYS A 223 15.37 -12.23 -25.87
N SER A 224 15.55 -12.14 -24.56
CA SER A 224 14.90 -12.98 -23.55
C SER A 224 13.71 -12.24 -22.92
N ALA A 225 12.66 -12.97 -22.65
CA ALA A 225 11.36 -12.54 -22.17
C ALA A 225 11.43 -11.54 -20.98
N PRO A 226 11.23 -10.22 -21.16
CA PRO A 226 11.32 -9.23 -20.07
C PRO A 226 10.28 -9.50 -18.97
N TRP A 227 9.18 -10.17 -19.31
CA TRP A 227 8.17 -10.58 -18.35
C TRP A 227 8.70 -11.56 -17.29
N LEU A 228 9.73 -12.36 -17.60
CA LEU A 228 10.32 -13.31 -16.64
C LEU A 228 11.13 -12.58 -15.56
N ILE A 229 11.84 -11.52 -15.94
CA ILE A 229 12.58 -10.66 -15.01
C ILE A 229 11.59 -9.91 -14.12
N ALA A 230 10.54 -9.34 -14.73
CA ALA A 230 9.50 -8.66 -13.99
C ALA A 230 8.75 -9.58 -13.02
N PHE A 231 8.51 -10.84 -13.40
CA PHE A 231 7.96 -11.86 -12.51
C PHE A 231 8.86 -12.09 -11.29
N GLY A 232 10.17 -12.29 -11.51
CA GLY A 232 11.14 -12.45 -10.41
C GLY A 232 11.16 -11.24 -9.47
N PHE A 233 11.11 -10.04 -10.02
CA PHE A 233 11.06 -8.80 -9.23
C PHE A 233 9.73 -8.65 -8.49
N GLY A 234 8.61 -9.00 -9.11
CA GLY A 234 7.30 -9.02 -8.47
C GLY A 234 7.25 -9.92 -7.23
N LEU A 235 7.88 -11.10 -7.29
CA LEU A 235 8.00 -11.99 -6.12
C LEU A 235 8.72 -11.31 -4.94
N LEU A 236 9.74 -10.51 -5.21
CA LEU A 236 10.49 -9.80 -4.16
C LEU A 236 9.68 -8.62 -3.60
N HIS A 237 9.05 -7.83 -4.49
CA HIS A 237 8.27 -6.66 -4.10
C HIS A 237 7.04 -7.02 -3.25
N GLY A 238 6.37 -8.15 -3.55
CA GLY A 238 5.20 -8.59 -2.79
C GLY A 238 5.50 -8.92 -1.32
N LEU A 239 6.74 -9.29 -1.00
CA LEU A 239 7.18 -9.50 0.39
C LEU A 239 7.32 -8.20 1.18
N GLY A 240 7.50 -7.05 0.50
CA GLY A 240 7.73 -5.76 1.14
C GLY A 240 6.50 -5.17 1.83
N PHE A 241 5.31 -5.43 1.29
CA PHE A 241 4.07 -4.82 1.78
C PHE A 241 3.27 -5.69 2.76
N ALA A 242 3.57 -6.97 2.85
CA ALA A 242 2.81 -7.91 3.68
C ALA A 242 2.68 -7.49 5.15
N ASN A 243 3.77 -6.95 5.73
CA ASN A 243 3.76 -6.44 7.10
C ASN A 243 2.81 -5.24 7.33
N ALA A 244 2.36 -4.58 6.26
CA ALA A 244 1.35 -3.52 6.36
C ALA A 244 -0.06 -4.10 6.50
N LEU A 245 -0.31 -5.27 5.92
CA LEU A 245 -1.60 -5.93 5.91
C LEU A 245 -1.80 -6.94 7.04
N THR A 246 -0.75 -7.58 7.56
CA THR A 246 -0.84 -8.62 8.61
C THR A 246 -1.34 -8.11 9.97
N GLY A 247 -1.34 -6.79 10.21
CA GLY A 247 -1.88 -6.18 11.43
C GLY A 247 -3.39 -5.95 11.45
N ILE A 248 -4.08 -6.20 10.34
CA ILE A 248 -5.44 -5.69 10.09
C ILE A 248 -6.52 -6.55 10.74
N GLY A 249 -6.25 -7.82 11.05
CA GLY A 249 -7.31 -8.71 11.56
C GLY A 249 -8.47 -8.92 10.57
N ILE A 250 -8.17 -8.88 9.26
CA ILE A 250 -9.16 -9.10 8.19
C ILE A 250 -9.77 -10.48 8.39
N ALA A 251 -11.08 -10.57 8.39
CA ALA A 251 -11.77 -11.86 8.40
C ALA A 251 -11.26 -12.73 7.24
N ASN A 252 -10.82 -13.96 7.54
CA ASN A 252 -10.19 -14.86 6.55
C ASN A 252 -11.02 -15.04 5.27
N GLU A 253 -12.34 -14.90 5.36
CA GLU A 253 -13.26 -15.05 4.23
C GLU A 253 -13.15 -13.89 3.22
N GLN A 254 -12.71 -12.70 3.64
CA GLN A 254 -12.60 -11.53 2.77
C GLN A 254 -11.16 -11.24 2.35
N LEU A 255 -10.18 -11.84 3.02
CA LEU A 255 -8.76 -11.61 2.78
C LEU A 255 -8.37 -11.80 1.30
N LEU A 256 -8.82 -12.89 0.69
CA LEU A 256 -8.48 -13.20 -0.70
C LEU A 256 -9.03 -12.15 -1.67
N LEU A 257 -10.26 -11.68 -1.43
CA LEU A 257 -10.89 -10.67 -2.27
C LEU A 257 -10.22 -9.30 -2.09
N SER A 258 -9.89 -8.92 -0.86
CA SER A 258 -9.17 -7.70 -0.54
C SER A 258 -7.78 -7.66 -1.21
N LEU A 259 -7.04 -8.77 -1.14
CA LEU A 259 -5.76 -8.91 -1.82
C LEU A 259 -5.90 -8.83 -3.35
N LEU A 260 -6.95 -9.42 -3.92
CA LEU A 260 -7.22 -9.34 -5.35
C LEU A 260 -7.46 -7.89 -5.78
N PHE A 261 -8.34 -7.15 -5.07
CA PHE A 261 -8.64 -5.77 -5.39
C PHE A 261 -7.45 -4.85 -5.19
N PHE A 262 -6.65 -5.07 -4.15
CA PHE A 262 -5.41 -4.36 -3.93
C PHE A 262 -4.45 -4.51 -5.13
N ASN A 263 -4.24 -5.74 -5.59
CA ASN A 263 -3.37 -6.01 -6.73
C ASN A 263 -3.94 -5.50 -8.06
N LEU A 264 -5.27 -5.53 -8.24
CA LEU A 264 -5.93 -4.88 -9.38
C LEU A 264 -5.71 -3.37 -9.36
N GLY A 265 -5.72 -2.74 -8.18
CA GLY A 265 -5.39 -1.33 -7.99
C GLY A 265 -3.95 -1.02 -8.40
N ILE A 266 -2.98 -1.84 -7.99
CA ILE A 266 -1.57 -1.73 -8.41
C ILE A 266 -1.48 -1.82 -9.94
N GLU A 267 -2.07 -2.83 -10.56
CA GLU A 267 -2.01 -3.04 -12.02
C GLU A 267 -2.65 -1.88 -12.79
N ALA A 268 -3.81 -1.41 -12.35
CA ALA A 268 -4.47 -0.26 -12.95
C ALA A 268 -3.62 1.01 -12.86
N GLY A 269 -2.99 1.26 -11.70
CA GLY A 269 -2.07 2.36 -11.51
C GLY A 269 -0.84 2.27 -12.41
N GLN A 270 -0.24 1.08 -12.54
CA GLN A 270 0.90 0.83 -13.44
C GLN A 270 0.53 1.12 -14.91
N LEU A 271 -0.61 0.62 -15.37
CA LEU A 271 -1.09 0.84 -16.72
C LEU A 271 -1.39 2.33 -17.00
N LEU A 272 -1.89 3.06 -16.00
CA LEU A 272 -2.13 4.50 -16.10
C LEU A 272 -0.83 5.32 -16.18
N MET A 273 0.22 4.91 -15.47
CA MET A 273 1.52 5.60 -15.46
C MET A 273 2.27 5.49 -16.79
N ILE A 274 2.07 4.41 -17.56
CA ILE A 274 2.75 4.20 -18.86
C ILE A 274 2.54 5.36 -19.83
N PRO A 275 1.30 5.76 -20.18
CA PRO A 275 1.09 6.87 -21.11
C PRO A 275 1.59 8.20 -20.54
N ILE A 276 1.52 8.41 -19.23
CA ILE A 276 2.00 9.62 -18.56
C ILE A 276 3.53 9.73 -18.75
N PHE A 277 4.28 8.70 -18.38
CA PHE A 277 5.74 8.71 -18.55
C PHE A 277 6.15 8.67 -20.01
N GLY A 278 5.42 7.92 -20.86
CA GLY A 278 5.66 7.90 -22.29
C GLY A 278 5.52 9.28 -22.94
N ALA A 279 4.48 10.04 -22.55
CA ALA A 279 4.29 11.40 -23.00
C ALA A 279 5.40 12.34 -22.49
N PHE A 280 5.80 12.20 -21.22
CA PHE A 280 6.89 12.98 -20.64
C PHE A 280 8.22 12.72 -21.37
N ILE A 281 8.57 11.46 -21.58
CA ILE A 281 9.78 11.06 -22.30
C ILE A 281 9.75 11.60 -23.74
N TRP A 282 8.62 11.44 -24.44
CA TRP A 282 8.45 11.95 -25.80
C TRP A 282 8.65 13.48 -25.87
N LEU A 283 8.09 14.22 -24.90
CA LEU A 283 8.24 15.66 -24.81
C LEU A 283 9.72 16.07 -24.55
N ALA A 284 10.41 15.35 -23.67
CA ALA A 284 11.83 15.58 -23.35
C ALA A 284 12.76 15.32 -24.56
N TYR A 285 12.40 14.41 -25.46
CA TYR A 285 13.17 14.18 -26.69
C TYR A 285 12.86 15.19 -27.81
N LYS A 286 11.75 15.93 -27.72
CA LYS A 286 11.33 16.89 -28.73
C LYS A 286 11.98 18.27 -28.52
N PHE A 287 12.38 18.62 -27.31
CA PHE A 287 13.03 19.85 -26.91
C PHE A 287 14.47 19.62 -26.47
#